data_368ec52da41793693f004261bcbd34c9
#
_entry.id   368ec52da41793693f004261bcbd34c9
#
_cell.length_a   1.000
_cell.length_b   1.000
_cell.length_c   1.000
_cell.angle_alpha   90.00
_cell.angle_beta   90.00
_cell.angle_gamma   90.00
#
_symmetry.space_group_name_H-M   'P 1'
#
loop_
_entity.id
_entity.type
_entity.pdbx_description
1 polymer ?
#
loop_
_entity_poly.entity_id
_entity_poly.type
_entity_poly.pdbx_seq_one_letter_code
_entity_poly.pdbx_strand_id
1 'polypeptide(L)'
;MKSSWDHDLATLWMGRLLRRAAMVGRTGEVPVAAVILDGGGRSIGWGANRRERDGDPLGHGELVALGQAAALRGDWRFNDCTLLVTLEPCIMCAAALIQARMGCVVFGAADEKRGGLGGVLDLSKSPAAHHHMVCRGGILAKECAALLRDWFRQRRQGAGAAGQSAVPHFPRRCSDP
;
A
#
# COMPACT_ATOMS: atom_id res chain seq x y z
N MET A 1 -8.03 -14.67 21.00
CA MET A 1 -8.61 -15.41 19.86
C MET A 1 -7.55 -15.57 18.80
N LYS A 2 -7.17 -16.79 18.42
CA LYS A 2 -6.22 -17.05 17.33
C LYS A 2 -6.92 -16.63 16.03
N SER A 3 -6.42 -15.61 15.36
CA SER A 3 -6.76 -15.31 13.97
C SER A 3 -6.41 -16.57 13.18
N SER A 4 -7.42 -17.36 12.79
CA SER A 4 -7.21 -18.42 11.84
C SER A 4 -6.89 -17.76 10.51
N TRP A 5 -5.60 -17.67 10.20
CA TRP A 5 -5.12 -17.21 8.92
C TRP A 5 -5.68 -18.14 7.83
N ASP A 6 -6.54 -17.60 7.00
CA ASP A 6 -7.09 -18.32 5.85
C ASP A 6 -6.29 -17.89 4.60
N HIS A 7 -5.41 -18.79 4.15
CA HIS A 7 -4.58 -18.60 2.97
C HIS A 7 -5.43 -18.46 1.69
N ASP A 8 -6.52 -19.20 1.59
CA ASP A 8 -7.39 -19.20 0.42
C ASP A 8 -8.15 -17.87 0.32
N LEU A 9 -8.64 -17.38 1.45
CA LEU A 9 -9.27 -16.06 1.53
C LEU A 9 -8.29 -14.95 1.16
N ALA A 10 -7.05 -15.02 1.64
CA ALA A 10 -6.03 -14.04 1.30
C ALA A 10 -5.67 -14.07 -0.18
N THR A 11 -5.56 -15.26 -0.77
CA THR A 11 -5.30 -15.44 -2.20
C THR A 11 -6.44 -14.87 -3.05
N LEU A 12 -7.69 -15.12 -2.65
CA LEU A 12 -8.87 -14.55 -3.30
C LEU A 12 -8.85 -13.01 -3.30
N TRP A 13 -8.59 -12.42 -2.13
CA TRP A 13 -8.52 -10.96 -1.98
C TRP A 13 -7.33 -10.37 -2.75
N MET A 14 -6.17 -11.02 -2.71
CA MET A 14 -5.00 -10.56 -3.46
C MET A 14 -5.25 -10.56 -4.97
N GLY A 15 -5.95 -11.56 -5.50
CA GLY A 15 -6.39 -11.56 -6.90
C GLY A 15 -7.33 -10.40 -7.26
N ARG A 16 -8.21 -9.98 -6.35
CA ARG A 16 -9.06 -8.79 -6.52
C ARG A 16 -8.22 -7.50 -6.50
N LEU A 17 -7.25 -7.42 -5.58
CA LEU A 17 -6.34 -6.28 -5.47
C LEU A 17 -5.45 -6.13 -6.70
N LEU A 18 -4.94 -7.22 -7.27
CA LEU A 18 -4.17 -7.20 -8.52
C LEU A 18 -4.97 -6.58 -9.67
N ARG A 19 -6.25 -6.96 -9.83
CA ARG A 19 -7.11 -6.34 -10.86
C ARG A 19 -7.30 -4.84 -10.61
N ARG A 20 -7.52 -4.43 -9.36
CA ARG A 20 -7.67 -3.02 -9.00
C ARG A 20 -6.37 -2.24 -9.22
N ALA A 21 -5.23 -2.78 -8.83
CA ALA A 21 -3.92 -2.19 -9.06
C ALA A 21 -3.63 -2.00 -10.55
N ALA A 22 -3.95 -3.01 -11.38
CA ALA A 22 -3.80 -2.91 -12.82
C ALA A 22 -4.67 -1.79 -13.44
N MET A 23 -5.90 -1.60 -12.94
CA MET A 23 -6.77 -0.49 -13.37
C MET A 23 -6.16 0.86 -13.02
N VAL A 24 -5.67 1.02 -11.81
CA VAL A 24 -5.04 2.25 -11.31
C VAL A 24 -3.73 2.53 -12.07
N GLY A 25 -2.96 1.50 -12.40
CA GLY A 25 -1.75 1.65 -13.22
C GLY A 25 -2.01 2.26 -14.60
N ARG A 26 -3.20 2.01 -15.20
CA ARG A 26 -3.61 2.62 -16.49
C ARG A 26 -3.88 4.12 -16.39
N THR A 27 -4.18 4.64 -15.20
CA THR A 27 -4.40 6.08 -14.99
C THR A 27 -3.10 6.84 -14.68
N GLY A 28 -1.94 6.16 -14.73
CA GLY A 28 -0.64 6.78 -14.50
C GLY A 28 -0.10 6.64 -13.08
N GLU A 29 -0.88 6.10 -12.17
CA GLU A 29 -0.45 5.81 -10.79
C GLU A 29 0.40 4.56 -10.70
N VAL A 30 1.28 4.48 -9.70
CA VAL A 30 1.96 3.22 -9.36
C VAL A 30 0.90 2.17 -8.99
N PRO A 31 0.90 0.96 -9.61
CA PRO A 31 -0.16 -0.02 -9.48
C PRO A 31 -0.12 -0.75 -8.12
N VAL A 32 -0.51 -0.06 -7.08
CA VAL A 32 -0.66 -0.60 -5.72
C VAL A 32 -2.11 -0.44 -5.27
N ALA A 33 -2.67 -1.50 -4.70
CA ALA A 33 -4.02 -1.50 -4.14
C ALA A 33 -4.05 -2.24 -2.81
N ALA A 34 -4.92 -1.79 -1.91
CA ALA A 34 -5.08 -2.33 -0.57
C ALA A 34 -6.57 -2.48 -0.20
N VAL A 35 -6.86 -3.39 0.73
CA VAL A 35 -8.17 -3.57 1.36
C VAL A 35 -7.97 -3.83 2.85
N ILE A 36 -8.87 -3.33 3.67
CA ILE A 36 -8.96 -3.68 5.09
C ILE A 36 -10.20 -4.53 5.30
N LEU A 37 -10.00 -5.69 5.93
CA LEU A 37 -11.06 -6.60 6.34
C LEU A 37 -11.24 -6.51 7.86
N ASP A 38 -12.49 -6.54 8.33
CA ASP A 38 -12.80 -6.67 9.75
C ASP A 38 -12.58 -8.11 10.25
N GLY A 39 -12.75 -8.34 11.55
CA GLY A 39 -12.61 -9.67 12.17
C GLY A 39 -13.58 -10.73 11.64
N GLY A 40 -14.62 -10.35 10.91
CA GLY A 40 -15.56 -11.22 10.21
C GLY A 40 -15.21 -11.41 8.73
N GLY A 41 -14.11 -10.86 8.24
CA GLY A 41 -13.67 -10.98 6.84
C GLY A 41 -14.40 -10.06 5.85
N ARG A 42 -15.22 -9.10 6.32
CA ARG A 42 -15.91 -8.11 5.48
C ARG A 42 -14.97 -6.95 5.17
N SER A 43 -15.02 -6.45 3.95
CA SER A 43 -14.23 -5.28 3.55
C SER A 43 -14.84 -4.00 4.14
N ILE A 44 -14.03 -3.25 4.89
CA ILE A 44 -14.40 -1.98 5.53
C ILE A 44 -13.61 -0.79 4.99
N GLY A 45 -12.57 -1.01 4.20
CA GLY A 45 -11.79 0.05 3.57
C GLY A 45 -11.08 -0.44 2.33
N TRP A 46 -11.11 0.36 1.26
CA TRP A 46 -10.42 0.12 0.01
C TRP A 46 -9.52 1.29 -0.34
N GLY A 47 -8.34 1.00 -0.84
CA GLY A 47 -7.42 2.00 -1.31
C GLY A 47 -6.66 1.56 -2.54
N ALA A 48 -6.21 2.55 -3.29
CA ALA A 48 -5.21 2.40 -4.33
C ALA A 48 -4.40 3.69 -4.38
N ASN A 49 -3.22 3.66 -4.94
CA ASN A 49 -2.41 4.85 -5.07
C ASN A 49 -3.18 5.94 -5.83
N ARG A 50 -3.03 7.19 -5.38
CA ARG A 50 -3.63 8.39 -5.95
C ARG A 50 -2.74 9.62 -5.82
N ARG A 51 -1.43 9.41 -5.74
CA ARG A 51 -0.43 10.47 -5.54
C ARG A 51 -0.41 11.47 -6.68
N GLU A 52 -0.35 10.94 -7.91
CA GLU A 52 -0.31 11.78 -9.12
C GLU A 52 -1.66 12.47 -9.35
N ARG A 53 -2.76 11.74 -9.17
CA ARG A 53 -4.12 12.23 -9.37
C ARG A 53 -4.48 13.38 -8.43
N ASP A 54 -4.15 13.25 -7.15
CA ASP A 54 -4.60 14.17 -6.11
C ASP A 54 -3.48 15.15 -5.68
N GLY A 55 -2.24 15.01 -6.22
CA GLY A 55 -1.08 15.77 -5.77
C GLY A 55 -0.75 15.50 -4.30
N ASP A 56 -1.13 14.34 -3.79
CA ASP A 56 -1.03 13.97 -2.37
C ASP A 56 0.17 13.06 -2.12
N PRO A 57 1.24 13.53 -1.43
CA PRO A 57 2.41 12.70 -1.13
C PRO A 57 2.07 11.52 -0.22
N LEU A 58 0.98 11.58 0.52
CA LEU A 58 0.48 10.52 1.40
C LEU A 58 -0.53 9.59 0.71
N GLY A 59 -0.86 9.82 -0.54
CA GLY A 59 -1.86 9.10 -1.33
C GLY A 59 -1.48 7.66 -1.67
N HIS A 60 -0.94 6.90 -0.72
CA HIS A 60 -0.65 5.47 -0.83
C HIS A 60 -1.90 4.64 -0.57
N GLY A 61 -2.05 3.53 -1.29
CA GLY A 61 -3.23 2.67 -1.19
C GLY A 61 -3.58 2.23 0.22
N GLU A 62 -2.57 1.95 1.06
CA GLU A 62 -2.73 1.55 2.46
C GLU A 62 -3.37 2.68 3.28
N LEU A 63 -2.85 3.91 3.15
CA LEU A 63 -3.36 5.06 3.90
C LEU A 63 -4.77 5.45 3.45
N VAL A 64 -5.04 5.35 2.15
CA VAL A 64 -6.38 5.57 1.59
C VAL A 64 -7.37 4.56 2.15
N ALA A 65 -7.00 3.26 2.19
CA ALA A 65 -7.85 2.22 2.76
C ALA A 65 -8.06 2.44 4.26
N LEU A 66 -7.00 2.84 4.99
CA LEU A 66 -7.05 3.09 6.43
C LEU A 66 -7.98 4.25 6.78
N GLY A 67 -7.86 5.36 6.05
CA GLY A 67 -8.74 6.52 6.24
C GLY A 67 -10.21 6.19 5.98
N GLN A 68 -10.51 5.43 4.92
CA GLN A 68 -11.87 5.00 4.62
C GLN A 68 -12.42 4.07 5.72
N ALA A 69 -11.61 3.10 6.15
CA ALA A 69 -12.00 2.16 7.20
C ALA A 69 -12.26 2.87 8.54
N ALA A 70 -11.42 3.85 8.90
CA ALA A 70 -11.59 4.64 10.12
C ALA A 70 -12.89 5.45 10.10
N ALA A 71 -13.19 6.09 8.96
CA ALA A 71 -14.43 6.84 8.78
C ALA A 71 -15.67 5.94 8.88
N LEU A 72 -15.63 4.74 8.25
CA LEU A 72 -16.74 3.79 8.31
C LEU A 72 -16.95 3.21 9.71
N ARG A 73 -15.84 2.92 10.41
CA ARG A 73 -15.86 2.28 11.72
C ARG A 73 -16.15 3.26 12.86
N GLY A 74 -15.86 4.54 12.67
CA GLY A 74 -15.90 5.56 13.72
C GLY A 74 -14.85 5.34 14.82
N ASP A 75 -13.80 4.55 14.53
CA ASP A 75 -12.69 4.24 15.43
C ASP A 75 -11.37 4.17 14.63
N TRP A 76 -10.29 4.58 15.27
CA TRP A 76 -8.94 4.53 14.71
C TRP A 76 -8.20 3.23 15.02
N ARG A 77 -8.74 2.33 15.84
CA ARG A 77 -8.13 1.07 16.27
C ARG A 77 -8.58 -0.09 15.39
N PHE A 78 -7.61 -0.90 14.95
CA PHE A 78 -7.82 -2.01 13.99
C PHE A 78 -7.23 -3.33 14.50
N ASN A 79 -7.28 -3.59 15.83
CA ASN A 79 -6.67 -4.77 16.45
C ASN A 79 -7.24 -6.10 15.92
N ASP A 80 -8.49 -6.11 15.49
CA ASP A 80 -9.21 -7.25 14.94
C ASP A 80 -9.19 -7.32 13.41
N CYS A 81 -8.55 -6.34 12.76
CA CYS A 81 -8.59 -6.18 11.31
C CYS A 81 -7.33 -6.72 10.63
N THR A 82 -7.48 -7.02 9.34
CA THR A 82 -6.40 -7.40 8.45
C THR A 82 -6.32 -6.44 7.26
N LEU A 83 -5.16 -5.83 7.05
CA LEU A 83 -4.84 -5.16 5.79
C LEU A 83 -4.25 -6.18 4.82
N LEU A 84 -4.78 -6.21 3.58
CA LEU A 84 -4.12 -6.87 2.46
C LEU A 84 -3.68 -5.80 1.44
N VAL A 85 -2.49 -5.96 0.86
CA VAL A 85 -1.91 -5.01 -0.10
C VAL A 85 -1.02 -5.72 -1.11
N THR A 86 -0.97 -5.24 -2.35
CA THR A 86 -0.21 -5.89 -3.43
C THR A 86 1.30 -5.75 -3.31
N LEU A 87 1.79 -4.73 -2.60
CA LEU A 87 3.21 -4.46 -2.34
C LEU A 87 3.44 -4.32 -0.85
N GLU A 88 4.59 -4.74 -0.36
CA GLU A 88 5.00 -4.52 1.03
C GLU A 88 4.86 -3.03 1.40
N PRO A 89 4.20 -2.69 2.52
CA PRO A 89 4.07 -1.33 2.99
C PRO A 89 5.44 -0.67 3.20
N CYS A 90 5.61 0.53 2.67
CA CYS A 90 6.80 1.35 2.92
C CYS A 90 6.85 1.80 4.39
N ILE A 91 7.98 2.40 4.80
CA ILE A 91 8.20 2.87 6.19
C ILE A 91 7.06 3.76 6.68
N MET A 92 6.59 4.70 5.86
CA MET A 92 5.48 5.60 6.20
C MET A 92 4.18 4.82 6.47
N CYS A 93 3.81 3.92 5.57
CA CYS A 93 2.59 3.11 5.70
C CYS A 93 2.69 2.13 6.86
N ALA A 94 3.84 1.46 7.03
CA ALA A 94 4.07 0.55 8.15
C ALA A 94 3.94 1.26 9.50
N ALA A 95 4.51 2.47 9.63
CA ALA A 95 4.36 3.29 10.83
C ALA A 95 2.90 3.68 11.09
N ALA A 96 2.16 4.09 10.06
CA ALA A 96 0.74 4.41 10.18
C ALA A 96 -0.10 3.21 10.63
N LEU A 97 0.19 2.01 10.13
CA LEU A 97 -0.49 0.77 10.53
C LEU A 97 -0.19 0.38 11.99
N ILE A 98 1.03 0.63 12.47
CA ILE A 98 1.38 0.48 13.90
C ILE A 98 0.57 1.48 14.75
N GLN A 99 0.50 2.75 14.32
CA GLN A 99 -0.29 3.77 15.02
C GLN A 99 -1.77 3.40 15.08
N ALA A 100 -2.31 2.85 14.01
CA ALA A 100 -3.69 2.38 13.93
C ALA A 100 -3.94 1.04 14.67
N ARG A 101 -2.93 0.46 15.29
CA ARG A 101 -2.99 -0.84 15.97
C ARG A 101 -3.54 -1.95 15.07
N MET A 102 -3.08 -2.00 13.83
CA MET A 102 -3.49 -3.04 12.88
C MET A 102 -3.14 -4.44 13.40
N GLY A 103 -4.12 -5.37 13.39
CA GLY A 103 -3.91 -6.73 13.90
C GLY A 103 -3.02 -7.58 12.99
N CYS A 104 -3.28 -7.52 11.68
CA CYS A 104 -2.53 -8.29 10.69
C CYS A 104 -2.28 -7.49 9.41
N VAL A 105 -1.11 -7.67 8.81
CA VAL A 105 -0.76 -7.13 7.49
C VAL A 105 -0.32 -8.27 6.59
N VAL A 106 -0.95 -8.36 5.42
CA VAL A 106 -0.67 -9.36 4.40
C VAL A 106 -0.27 -8.64 3.12
N PHE A 107 0.89 -8.96 2.58
CA PHE A 107 1.33 -8.33 1.35
C PHE A 107 1.74 -9.35 0.28
N GLY A 108 1.64 -8.92 -0.98
CA GLY A 108 2.03 -9.71 -2.13
C GLY A 108 3.55 -9.72 -2.31
N ALA A 109 4.08 -8.78 -3.09
CA ALA A 109 5.51 -8.65 -3.35
C ALA A 109 6.23 -7.95 -2.19
N ALA A 110 7.44 -8.41 -1.86
CA ALA A 110 8.37 -7.67 -1.00
C ALA A 110 8.90 -6.41 -1.72
N ASP A 111 9.21 -5.37 -0.97
CA ASP A 111 9.87 -4.16 -1.49
C ASP A 111 11.29 -4.05 -0.90
N GLU A 112 12.27 -4.56 -1.64
CA GLU A 112 13.69 -4.56 -1.24
C GLU A 112 14.30 -3.14 -1.22
N LYS A 113 13.57 -2.12 -1.65
CA LYS A 113 14.07 -0.74 -1.72
C LYS A 113 13.46 0.18 -0.65
N ARG A 114 12.21 -0.06 -0.25
CA ARG A 114 11.45 0.83 0.64
C ARG A 114 10.60 0.10 1.67
N GLY A 115 10.61 -1.23 1.67
CA GLY A 115 9.79 -2.06 2.56
C GLY A 115 10.08 -1.79 4.03
N GLY A 116 9.02 -1.60 4.81
CA GLY A 116 9.06 -1.31 6.24
C GLY A 116 8.68 -2.50 7.12
N LEU A 117 8.45 -3.69 6.53
CA LEU A 117 8.01 -4.90 7.23
C LEU A 117 8.92 -6.10 6.97
N GLY A 118 10.18 -5.87 6.60
CA GLY A 118 11.20 -6.88 6.39
C GLY A 118 12.05 -6.69 5.15
N GLY A 119 11.61 -5.89 4.17
CA GLY A 119 12.35 -5.64 2.93
C GLY A 119 13.62 -4.83 3.15
N VAL A 120 13.53 -3.69 3.83
CA VAL A 120 14.67 -2.83 4.20
C VAL A 120 14.77 -2.68 5.71
N LEU A 121 13.65 -2.36 6.34
CA LEU A 121 13.49 -2.26 7.80
C LEU A 121 12.33 -3.14 8.22
N ASP A 122 12.35 -3.60 9.46
CA ASP A 122 11.20 -4.30 10.07
C ASP A 122 10.67 -3.49 11.25
N LEU A 123 9.78 -2.56 10.96
CA LEU A 123 9.14 -1.72 11.98
C LEU A 123 8.22 -2.51 12.90
N SER A 124 7.72 -3.68 12.47
CA SER A 124 6.86 -4.53 13.33
C SER A 124 7.61 -5.10 14.53
N LYS A 125 8.95 -5.15 14.45
CA LYS A 125 9.85 -5.61 15.51
C LYS A 125 10.65 -4.48 16.15
N SER A 126 10.42 -3.23 15.73
CA SER A 126 11.14 -2.08 16.27
C SER A 126 10.84 -1.91 17.78
N PRO A 127 11.84 -1.62 18.62
CA PRO A 127 11.60 -1.27 20.02
C PRO A 127 10.78 0.02 20.20
N ALA A 128 10.69 0.86 19.15
CA ALA A 128 9.84 2.04 19.13
C ALA A 128 8.37 1.72 18.77
N ALA A 129 8.08 0.49 18.33
CA ALA A 129 6.71 0.09 18.02
C ALA A 129 5.93 -0.19 19.32
N HIS A 130 4.95 0.66 19.60
CA HIS A 130 4.05 0.49 20.76
C HIS A 130 2.93 -0.54 20.52
N HIS A 131 2.87 -1.11 19.31
CA HIS A 131 1.95 -2.16 18.92
C HIS A 131 2.64 -3.13 17.95
N HIS A 132 2.44 -4.43 18.17
CA HIS A 132 2.99 -5.48 17.33
C HIS A 132 1.89 -6.10 16.48
N MET A 133 2.03 -6.00 15.16
CA MET A 133 1.12 -6.60 14.20
C MET A 133 1.71 -7.88 13.60
N VAL A 134 0.86 -8.82 13.25
CA VAL A 134 1.28 -10.02 12.50
C VAL A 134 1.55 -9.63 11.04
N CYS A 135 2.74 -9.89 10.53
CA CYS A 135 3.09 -9.59 9.14
C CYS A 135 3.31 -10.87 8.34
N ARG A 136 2.72 -10.96 7.14
CA ARG A 136 2.84 -12.10 6.24
C ARG A 136 2.99 -11.61 4.79
N GLY A 137 4.14 -11.89 4.18
CA GLY A 137 4.40 -11.63 2.76
C GLY A 137 4.24 -12.87 1.90
N GLY A 138 4.24 -12.66 0.58
CA GLY A 138 4.38 -13.74 -0.39
C GLY A 138 3.09 -14.21 -1.09
N ILE A 139 1.94 -13.62 -0.77
CA ILE A 139 0.67 -14.00 -1.39
C ILE A 139 0.59 -13.48 -2.82
N LEU A 140 0.61 -14.37 -3.80
CA LEU A 140 0.72 -14.04 -5.23
C LEU A 140 1.89 -13.09 -5.52
N ALA A 141 3.03 -13.31 -4.83
CA ALA A 141 4.18 -12.41 -4.89
C ALA A 141 4.73 -12.22 -6.31
N LYS A 142 4.75 -13.30 -7.10
CA LYS A 142 5.26 -13.25 -8.48
C LYS A 142 4.40 -12.37 -9.37
N GLU A 143 3.09 -12.49 -9.27
CA GLU A 143 2.09 -11.72 -9.99
C GLU A 143 2.13 -10.24 -9.59
N CYS A 144 2.20 -9.97 -8.30
CA CYS A 144 2.32 -8.61 -7.77
C CYS A 144 3.61 -7.93 -8.24
N ALA A 145 4.74 -8.62 -8.16
CA ALA A 145 6.02 -8.10 -8.64
C ALA A 145 6.05 -7.92 -10.16
N ALA A 146 5.43 -8.84 -10.93
CA ALA A 146 5.33 -8.72 -12.38
C ALA A 146 4.56 -7.47 -12.79
N LEU A 147 3.39 -7.24 -12.21
CA LEU A 147 2.58 -6.04 -12.48
C LEU A 147 3.37 -4.74 -12.29
N LEU A 148 4.11 -4.63 -11.19
CA LEU A 148 4.96 -3.46 -10.91
C LEU A 148 6.11 -3.32 -11.91
N ARG A 149 6.85 -4.40 -12.17
CA ARG A 149 7.98 -4.38 -13.12
C ARG A 149 7.54 -3.97 -14.52
N ASP A 150 6.41 -4.53 -14.98
CA ASP A 150 5.88 -4.25 -16.31
C ASP A 150 5.44 -2.79 -16.44
N TRP A 151 4.77 -2.27 -15.43
CA TRP A 151 4.36 -0.87 -15.39
C TRP A 151 5.56 0.08 -15.42
N PHE A 152 6.60 -0.14 -14.61
CA PHE A 152 7.80 0.70 -14.59
C PHE A 152 8.59 0.57 -15.91
N ARG A 153 8.61 -0.63 -16.54
CA ARG A 153 9.24 -0.83 -17.85
C ARG A 153 8.55 0.00 -18.94
N GLN A 154 7.23 -0.02 -18.99
CA GLN A 154 6.43 0.75 -19.93
C GLN A 154 6.65 2.26 -19.76
N ARG A 155 6.67 2.75 -18.52
CA ARG A 155 6.92 4.18 -18.23
C ARG A 155 8.30 4.62 -18.72
N ARG A 156 9.35 3.82 -18.51
CA ARG A 156 10.70 4.14 -19.01
C ARG A 156 10.76 4.18 -20.53
N GLN A 157 10.09 3.27 -21.21
CA GLN A 157 10.02 3.24 -22.66
C GLN A 157 9.25 4.44 -23.22
N GLY A 158 8.13 4.81 -22.61
CA GLY A 158 7.34 5.99 -22.99
C GLY A 158 8.08 7.31 -22.73
N ALA A 159 8.83 7.42 -21.66
CA ALA A 159 9.64 8.60 -21.35
C ALA A 159 10.83 8.76 -22.33
N GLY A 160 11.41 7.64 -22.80
CA GLY A 160 12.45 7.68 -23.82
C GLY A 160 11.95 8.11 -25.20
N ALA A 161 10.68 7.86 -25.53
CA ALA A 161 10.05 8.31 -26.77
C ALA A 161 9.56 9.77 -26.73
N ALA A 162 9.30 10.32 -25.51
CA ALA A 162 8.83 11.68 -25.29
C ALA A 162 9.95 12.68 -24.93
N GLY A 163 11.20 12.30 -25.15
CA GLY A 163 12.37 13.12 -24.83
C GLY A 163 12.42 14.41 -25.62
N GLN A 164 11.88 15.46 -25.08
CA GLN A 164 12.02 16.90 -25.26
C GLN A 164 10.65 17.63 -25.23
N SER A 165 10.02 17.66 -24.07
CA SER A 165 9.09 18.75 -23.82
C SER A 165 9.16 19.17 -22.35
N ALA A 166 9.30 20.49 -22.18
CA ALA A 166 9.61 21.26 -21.01
C ALA A 166 9.07 20.74 -19.67
N VAL A 167 9.95 20.67 -18.70
CA VAL A 167 9.62 20.66 -17.27
C VAL A 167 8.85 21.95 -16.96
N PRO A 168 7.64 21.91 -16.43
CA PRO A 168 6.99 23.12 -15.93
C PRO A 168 7.83 23.69 -14.79
N HIS A 169 8.36 24.89 -14.99
CA HIS A 169 9.09 25.62 -13.97
C HIS A 169 8.08 26.08 -12.89
N PHE A 170 8.04 25.39 -11.77
CA PHE A 170 7.35 25.87 -10.57
C PHE A 170 8.12 27.06 -10.01
N PRO A 171 7.52 28.24 -9.90
CA PRO A 171 8.18 29.38 -9.26
C PRO A 171 8.42 29.03 -7.79
N ARG A 172 9.70 29.09 -7.38
CA ARG A 172 10.08 29.04 -5.96
C ARG A 172 9.52 30.30 -5.29
N ARG A 173 8.45 30.14 -4.54
CA ARG A 173 8.03 31.14 -3.55
C ARG A 173 8.33 30.58 -2.17
N CYS A 174 9.53 30.78 -1.74
CA CYS A 174 9.88 30.97 -0.33
C CYS A 174 10.72 32.23 -0.32
N SER A 175 10.11 33.36 -0.13
CA SER A 175 10.75 34.58 0.34
C SER A 175 10.29 34.72 1.78
N ASP A 176 11.26 34.49 2.65
CA ASP A 176 11.18 34.79 4.06
C ASP A 176 11.29 36.27 4.32
N PRO A 177 10.77 36.76 5.44
CA PRO A 177 11.36 37.90 6.12
C PRO A 177 12.53 37.49 7.01
#